data_d00e5732d9282c689be87630f85f5379
#
_entry.id   d00e5732d9282c689be87630f85f5379
#
_cell.length_a   1.000
_cell.length_b   1.000
_cell.length_c   1.000
_cell.angle_alpha   90.00
_cell.angle_beta   90.00
_cell.angle_gamma   90.00
#
_symmetry.space_group_name_H-M   'P 1'
#
loop_
_entity.id
_entity.type
_entity.pdbx_description
1 polymer ?
#
loop_
_entity_poly.entity_id
_entity_poly.type
_entity_poly.pdbx_seq_one_letter_code
_entity_poly.pdbx_strand_id
1 'polypeptide(L)'
;MVEINCKNLICPVCGEPLFQQGGSLVCTSKHTYDIARQGYVNLLPVQQKHSLAPGDTAEMLAARRNFLNEGHYTRICNDVIDAIRTHSGDAPLIADIGCGEGYYTSRFLGQFPQSAIIGADISKSAVKMACSRTKSIDWLVATASHLPIADNSTDVMTAMFSLVCEEEFARILRKGGIVVEVTAGTNHLIELKHIIYNDVFEQHKRPKEPQGFLREEIGRAHV
;
A
#
# COMPACT_ATOMS: atom_id res chain seq x y z
N MET A 1 -8.51 23.28 0.28
CA MET A 1 -7.32 22.75 -0.42
C MET A 1 -7.02 21.42 0.23
N VAL A 2 -6.63 20.39 -0.52
CA VAL A 2 -6.21 19.11 0.07
C VAL A 2 -4.82 19.31 0.65
N GLU A 3 -4.63 18.90 1.89
CA GLU A 3 -3.35 18.95 2.57
C GLU A 3 -2.71 17.56 2.56
N ILE A 4 -1.43 17.50 2.19
CA ILE A 4 -0.62 16.28 2.17
C ILE A 4 0.42 16.39 3.29
N ASN A 5 0.55 15.36 4.11
CA ASN A 5 1.59 15.30 5.14
C ASN A 5 2.94 14.94 4.50
N CYS A 6 3.65 15.95 4.03
CA CYS A 6 4.90 15.78 3.29
C CYS A 6 6.10 15.35 4.14
N LYS A 7 5.96 15.24 5.46
CA LYS A 7 7.10 15.10 6.40
C LYS A 7 8.09 14.00 6.01
N ASN A 8 7.59 12.90 5.44
CA ASN A 8 8.40 11.73 5.08
C ASN A 8 8.39 11.45 3.57
N LEU A 9 7.89 12.41 2.75
CA LEU A 9 7.88 12.25 1.30
C LEU A 9 9.15 12.84 0.68
N ILE A 10 9.71 12.12 -0.28
CA ILE A 10 10.88 12.55 -1.05
C ILE A 10 10.57 12.61 -2.54
N CYS A 11 11.32 13.43 -3.24
CA CYS A 11 11.23 13.56 -4.68
C CYS A 11 11.72 12.28 -5.38
N PRO A 12 10.90 11.62 -6.21
CA PRO A 12 11.30 10.39 -6.89
C PRO A 12 12.38 10.57 -7.96
N VAL A 13 12.79 11.82 -8.23
CA VAL A 13 13.83 12.13 -9.22
C VAL A 13 15.18 12.42 -8.57
N CYS A 14 15.19 13.17 -7.45
CA CYS A 14 16.45 13.60 -6.82
C CYS A 14 16.59 13.21 -5.34
N GLY A 15 15.61 12.54 -4.75
CA GLY A 15 15.64 12.11 -3.35
C GLY A 15 15.44 13.22 -2.31
N GLU A 16 15.39 14.49 -2.73
CA GLU A 16 15.20 15.62 -1.83
C GLU A 16 13.81 15.66 -1.20
N PRO A 17 13.66 16.17 0.04
CA PRO A 17 12.36 16.30 0.67
C PRO A 17 11.35 17.07 -0.18
N LEU A 18 10.08 16.67 -0.10
CA LEU A 18 8.97 17.35 -0.74
C LEU A 18 8.24 18.26 0.25
N PHE A 19 7.83 19.41 -0.23
CA PHE A 19 7.05 20.39 0.53
C PHE A 19 5.82 20.79 -0.25
N GLN A 20 4.69 20.97 0.43
CA GLN A 20 3.49 21.47 -0.22
C GLN A 20 3.59 22.99 -0.43
N GLN A 21 3.46 23.41 -1.68
CA GLN A 21 3.38 24.80 -2.08
C GLN A 21 2.11 25.02 -2.93
N GLY A 22 1.09 25.57 -2.31
CA GLY A 22 -0.21 25.73 -2.96
C GLY A 22 -0.84 24.37 -3.30
N GLY A 23 -1.13 24.14 -4.57
CA GLY A 23 -1.74 22.91 -5.09
C GLY A 23 -0.75 21.85 -5.54
N SER A 24 0.53 21.96 -5.21
CA SER A 24 1.58 21.05 -5.69
C SER A 24 2.57 20.69 -4.57
N LEU A 25 3.25 19.55 -4.72
CA LEU A 25 4.46 19.22 -3.96
C LEU A 25 5.69 19.64 -4.76
N VAL A 26 6.66 20.27 -4.09
CA VAL A 26 7.86 20.81 -4.72
C VAL A 26 9.09 20.38 -3.90
N CYS A 27 10.20 20.01 -4.55
CA CYS A 27 11.49 19.80 -3.88
C CYS A 27 12.43 21.00 -4.04
N THR A 28 13.55 21.01 -3.33
CA THR A 28 14.57 22.07 -3.41
C THR A 28 15.16 22.22 -4.81
N SER A 29 15.24 21.13 -5.57
CA SER A 29 15.64 21.11 -6.99
C SER A 29 14.53 21.54 -7.95
N LYS A 30 13.39 22.05 -7.45
CA LYS A 30 12.25 22.57 -8.22
C LYS A 30 11.48 21.55 -9.06
N HIS A 31 11.66 20.24 -8.80
CA HIS A 31 10.72 19.26 -9.35
C HIS A 31 9.35 19.46 -8.71
N THR A 32 8.29 19.46 -9.52
CA THR A 32 6.94 19.84 -9.10
C THR A 32 5.95 18.72 -9.47
N TYR A 33 5.05 18.40 -8.53
CA TYR A 33 4.04 17.35 -8.66
C TYR A 33 2.69 17.89 -8.21
N ASP A 34 1.73 17.97 -9.11
CA ASP A 34 0.41 18.49 -8.81
C ASP A 34 -0.39 17.57 -7.88
N ILE A 35 -1.04 18.17 -6.89
CA ILE A 35 -2.04 17.50 -6.07
C ILE A 35 -3.34 17.46 -6.89
N ALA A 36 -3.77 16.27 -7.28
CA ALA A 36 -4.99 16.11 -8.03
C ALA A 36 -6.22 16.59 -7.23
N ARG A 37 -7.25 17.08 -7.92
CA ARG A 37 -8.51 17.49 -7.28
C ARG A 37 -9.12 16.41 -6.37
N GLN A 38 -8.88 15.15 -6.69
CA GLN A 38 -9.32 14.00 -5.89
C GLN A 38 -8.55 13.85 -4.57
N GLY A 39 -7.32 14.38 -4.44
CA GLY A 39 -6.51 14.37 -3.25
C GLY A 39 -5.36 13.36 -3.29
N TYR A 40 -4.89 12.94 -4.45
CA TYR A 40 -3.68 12.13 -4.59
C TYR A 40 -2.57 12.91 -5.31
N VAL A 41 -1.36 12.43 -5.16
CA VAL A 41 -0.20 12.92 -5.91
C VAL A 41 0.37 11.80 -6.78
N ASN A 42 0.69 12.11 -8.03
CA ASN A 42 1.37 11.15 -8.91
C ASN A 42 2.88 11.35 -8.81
N LEU A 43 3.53 10.46 -8.07
CA LEU A 43 4.98 10.43 -7.85
C LEU A 43 5.66 9.27 -8.62
N LEU A 44 4.96 8.64 -9.58
CA LEU A 44 5.52 7.60 -10.44
C LEU A 44 6.31 8.25 -11.59
N PRO A 45 7.65 8.10 -11.64
CA PRO A 45 8.46 8.59 -12.76
C PRO A 45 8.04 7.95 -14.08
N VAL A 46 8.05 8.73 -15.17
CA VAL A 46 7.65 8.25 -16.50
C VAL A 46 8.49 7.05 -16.94
N GLN A 47 9.78 7.03 -16.58
CA GLN A 47 10.73 5.95 -16.92
C GLN A 47 10.40 4.62 -16.25
N GLN A 48 9.66 4.65 -15.12
CA GLN A 48 9.26 3.46 -14.37
C GLN A 48 7.85 2.96 -14.75
N LYS A 49 7.24 3.61 -15.73
CA LYS A 49 5.91 3.23 -16.23
C LYS A 49 6.05 2.20 -17.35
N HIS A 50 5.95 0.91 -17.01
CA HIS A 50 6.09 -0.20 -17.97
C HIS A 50 4.83 -0.48 -18.80
N SER A 51 3.68 0.13 -18.50
CA SER A 51 2.46 0.05 -19.30
C SER A 51 1.70 1.39 -19.29
N LEU A 52 0.83 1.61 -20.27
CA LEU A 52 0.00 2.82 -20.34
C LEU A 52 -1.05 2.88 -19.22
N ALA A 53 -1.55 1.72 -18.80
CA ALA A 53 -2.53 1.58 -17.72
C ALA A 53 -2.17 0.37 -16.84
N PRO A 54 -1.21 0.53 -15.89
CA PRO A 54 -0.85 -0.55 -14.99
C PRO A 54 -1.98 -0.82 -13.97
N GLY A 55 -2.13 -2.10 -13.59
CA GLY A 55 -3.12 -2.54 -12.61
C GLY A 55 -4.47 -2.92 -13.22
N ASP A 56 -5.47 -3.04 -12.34
CA ASP A 56 -6.82 -3.49 -12.69
C ASP A 56 -7.59 -2.47 -13.55
N THR A 57 -8.51 -2.96 -14.38
CA THR A 57 -9.46 -2.11 -15.12
C THR A 57 -10.47 -1.44 -14.17
N ALA A 58 -11.19 -0.44 -14.66
CA ALA A 58 -12.20 0.25 -13.85
C ALA A 58 -13.32 -0.71 -13.39
N GLU A 59 -13.71 -1.66 -14.24
CA GLU A 59 -14.72 -2.68 -13.93
C GLU A 59 -14.21 -3.63 -12.86
N MET A 60 -12.96 -4.10 -12.95
CA MET A 60 -12.33 -4.95 -11.94
C MET A 60 -12.22 -4.24 -10.58
N LEU A 61 -11.83 -2.97 -10.58
CA LEU A 61 -11.76 -2.15 -9.37
C LEU A 61 -13.15 -1.96 -8.73
N ALA A 62 -14.18 -1.73 -9.54
CA ALA A 62 -15.56 -1.59 -9.05
C ALA A 62 -16.08 -2.90 -8.46
N ALA A 63 -15.86 -4.03 -9.13
CA ALA A 63 -16.23 -5.36 -8.65
C ALA A 63 -15.52 -5.70 -7.33
N ARG A 64 -14.20 -5.45 -7.26
CA ARG A 64 -13.40 -5.64 -6.04
C ARG A 64 -13.93 -4.79 -4.89
N ARG A 65 -14.23 -3.52 -5.15
CA ARG A 65 -14.78 -2.62 -4.13
C ARG A 65 -16.10 -3.10 -3.58
N ASN A 66 -17.03 -3.54 -4.44
CA ASN A 66 -18.30 -4.08 -4.02
C ASN A 66 -18.10 -5.32 -3.15
N PHE A 67 -17.32 -6.29 -3.61
CA PHE A 67 -17.00 -7.50 -2.88
C PHE A 67 -16.38 -7.23 -1.49
N LEU A 68 -15.38 -6.34 -1.42
CA LEU A 68 -14.74 -5.98 -0.16
C LEU A 68 -15.70 -5.25 0.79
N ASN A 69 -16.59 -4.41 0.26
CA ASN A 69 -17.58 -3.70 1.06
C ASN A 69 -18.67 -4.62 1.66
N GLU A 70 -18.89 -5.81 1.10
CA GLU A 70 -19.76 -6.84 1.68
C GLU A 70 -19.16 -7.47 2.96
N GLY A 71 -17.90 -7.18 3.26
CA GLY A 71 -17.26 -7.54 4.52
C GLY A 71 -16.59 -8.91 4.55
N HIS A 72 -16.51 -9.63 3.45
CA HIS A 72 -15.87 -10.95 3.37
C HIS A 72 -14.43 -10.98 3.90
N TYR A 73 -13.71 -9.87 3.78
CA TYR A 73 -12.33 -9.72 4.23
C TYR A 73 -12.15 -8.95 5.54
N THR A 74 -13.25 -8.70 6.26
CA THR A 74 -13.19 -7.95 7.54
C THR A 74 -12.33 -8.65 8.57
N ARG A 75 -12.37 -9.99 8.67
CA ARG A 75 -11.55 -10.77 9.60
C ARG A 75 -10.07 -10.56 9.32
N ILE A 76 -9.64 -10.72 8.06
CA ILE A 76 -8.24 -10.50 7.66
C ILE A 76 -7.80 -9.07 8.01
N CYS A 77 -8.65 -8.08 7.73
CA CYS A 77 -8.37 -6.69 8.08
C CYS A 77 -8.16 -6.50 9.59
N ASN A 78 -9.00 -7.12 10.42
CA ASN A 78 -8.90 -7.05 11.88
C ASN A 78 -7.62 -7.74 12.39
N ASP A 79 -7.27 -8.92 11.85
CA ASP A 79 -6.06 -9.64 12.22
C ASP A 79 -4.80 -8.78 11.92
N VAL A 80 -4.80 -8.06 10.77
CA VAL A 80 -3.72 -7.11 10.43
C VAL A 80 -3.69 -5.92 11.39
N ILE A 81 -4.83 -5.34 11.73
CA ILE A 81 -4.94 -4.24 12.69
C ILE A 81 -4.41 -4.67 14.07
N ASP A 82 -4.73 -5.87 14.51
CA ASP A 82 -4.27 -6.41 15.79
C ASP A 82 -2.76 -6.68 15.77
N ALA A 83 -2.21 -7.15 14.65
CA ALA A 83 -0.77 -7.27 14.46
C ALA A 83 -0.07 -5.90 14.55
N ILE A 84 -0.59 -4.89 13.86
CA ILE A 84 -0.06 -3.52 13.94
C ILE A 84 -0.09 -3.03 15.39
N ARG A 85 -1.22 -3.19 16.08
CA ARG A 85 -1.39 -2.73 17.48
C ARG A 85 -0.44 -3.44 18.44
N THR A 86 -0.19 -4.72 18.23
CA THR A 86 0.67 -5.54 19.10
C THR A 86 2.14 -5.15 18.96
N HIS A 87 2.58 -4.80 17.74
CA HIS A 87 4.00 -4.65 17.43
C HIS A 87 4.44 -3.22 17.13
N SER A 88 3.52 -2.25 17.15
CA SER A 88 3.84 -0.83 16.95
C SER A 88 3.33 0.02 18.11
N GLY A 89 3.78 1.28 18.19
CA GLY A 89 3.28 2.24 19.18
C GLY A 89 1.87 2.76 18.85
N ASP A 90 1.37 3.70 19.66
CA ASP A 90 0.00 4.20 19.61
C ASP A 90 -0.31 5.04 18.34
N ALA A 91 0.70 5.67 17.76
CA ALA A 91 0.55 6.54 16.58
C ALA A 91 1.65 6.27 15.52
N PRO A 92 1.72 5.05 14.96
CA PRO A 92 2.73 4.71 13.98
C PRO A 92 2.54 5.46 12.66
N LEU A 93 3.63 5.74 11.95
CA LEU A 93 3.54 6.03 10.52
C LEU A 93 3.32 4.71 9.77
N ILE A 94 2.18 4.58 9.12
CA ILE A 94 1.80 3.37 8.35
C ILE A 94 1.90 3.65 6.85
N ALA A 95 2.61 2.81 6.12
CA ALA A 95 2.64 2.83 4.66
C ALA A 95 2.01 1.54 4.09
N ASP A 96 0.87 1.66 3.43
CA ASP A 96 0.15 0.56 2.77
C ASP A 96 0.53 0.51 1.29
N ILE A 97 1.29 -0.52 0.91
CA ILE A 97 1.89 -0.64 -0.43
C ILE A 97 1.10 -1.64 -1.28
N GLY A 98 0.64 -1.17 -2.45
CA GLY A 98 -0.37 -1.85 -3.23
C GLY A 98 -1.76 -1.66 -2.62
N CYS A 99 -2.05 -0.45 -2.14
CA CYS A 99 -3.28 -0.13 -1.39
C CYS A 99 -4.57 -0.31 -2.20
N GLY A 100 -4.47 -0.45 -3.52
CA GLY A 100 -5.60 -0.61 -4.42
C GLY A 100 -6.60 0.55 -4.30
N GLU A 101 -7.87 0.21 -4.11
CA GLU A 101 -8.96 1.19 -3.94
C GLU A 101 -9.14 1.66 -2.47
N GLY A 102 -8.17 1.33 -1.59
CA GLY A 102 -8.06 1.86 -0.25
C GLY A 102 -8.94 1.19 0.83
N TYR A 103 -9.41 -0.03 0.61
CA TYR A 103 -10.27 -0.75 1.56
C TYR A 103 -9.59 -0.94 2.92
N TYR A 104 -8.38 -1.51 2.94
CA TYR A 104 -7.63 -1.76 4.16
C TYR A 104 -7.10 -0.45 4.76
N THR A 105 -6.45 0.36 3.94
CA THR A 105 -5.83 1.63 4.34
C THR A 105 -6.82 2.56 5.07
N SER A 106 -8.06 2.67 4.57
CA SER A 106 -9.10 3.49 5.21
C SER A 106 -9.55 2.94 6.57
N ARG A 107 -9.50 1.62 6.75
CA ARG A 107 -9.81 0.98 8.04
C ARG A 107 -8.70 1.15 9.05
N PHE A 108 -7.44 1.16 8.61
CA PHE A 108 -6.31 1.49 9.48
C PHE A 108 -6.48 2.88 10.08
N LEU A 109 -6.85 3.89 9.29
CA LEU A 109 -7.13 5.23 9.81
C LEU A 109 -8.22 5.23 10.90
N GLY A 110 -9.27 4.45 10.73
CA GLY A 110 -10.34 4.32 11.73
C GLY A 110 -9.87 3.72 13.07
N GLN A 111 -8.83 2.90 13.05
CA GLN A 111 -8.28 2.24 14.23
C GLN A 111 -7.06 2.97 14.83
N PHE A 112 -6.36 3.73 14.01
CA PHE A 112 -5.18 4.54 14.41
C PHE A 112 -5.40 6.01 14.01
N PRO A 113 -6.34 6.72 14.65
CA PRO A 113 -6.74 8.06 14.23
C PRO A 113 -5.66 9.13 14.42
N GLN A 114 -4.62 8.85 15.22
CA GLN A 114 -3.48 9.74 15.43
C GLN A 114 -2.29 9.41 14.51
N SER A 115 -2.38 8.35 13.72
CA SER A 115 -1.33 7.91 12.82
C SER A 115 -1.32 8.74 11.53
N ALA A 116 -0.13 8.99 11.02
CA ALA A 116 0.04 9.37 9.62
C ALA A 116 -0.02 8.11 8.76
N ILE A 117 -0.82 8.14 7.69
CA ILE A 117 -1.00 6.98 6.82
C ILE A 117 -0.76 7.38 5.37
N ILE A 118 0.09 6.60 4.70
CA ILE A 118 0.38 6.69 3.28
C ILE A 118 -0.21 5.47 2.59
N GLY A 119 -1.01 5.67 1.55
CA GLY A 119 -1.47 4.62 0.65
C GLY A 119 -0.83 4.78 -0.73
N ALA A 120 -0.06 3.80 -1.18
CA ALA A 120 0.62 3.85 -2.47
C ALA A 120 0.18 2.69 -3.38
N ASP A 121 -0.12 3.00 -4.63
CA ASP A 121 -0.42 2.00 -5.66
C ASP A 121 0.07 2.49 -7.03
N ILE A 122 0.46 1.56 -7.90
CA ILE A 122 0.89 1.89 -9.27
C ILE A 122 -0.28 2.29 -10.17
N SER A 123 -1.49 1.83 -9.84
CA SER A 123 -2.72 2.11 -10.57
C SER A 123 -3.31 3.47 -10.19
N LYS A 124 -3.16 4.44 -11.09
CA LYS A 124 -3.80 5.75 -10.92
C LYS A 124 -5.32 5.65 -10.73
N SER A 125 -5.97 4.69 -11.38
CA SER A 125 -7.42 4.45 -11.26
C SER A 125 -7.80 3.96 -9.88
N ALA A 126 -7.01 3.05 -9.31
CA ALA A 126 -7.20 2.54 -7.95
C ALA A 126 -7.01 3.65 -6.92
N VAL A 127 -5.91 4.41 -7.00
CA VAL A 127 -5.63 5.53 -6.09
C VAL A 127 -6.70 6.62 -6.17
N LYS A 128 -7.18 6.94 -7.38
CA LYS A 128 -8.31 7.87 -7.55
C LYS A 128 -9.57 7.37 -6.84
N MET A 129 -9.84 6.08 -6.89
CA MET A 129 -10.96 5.47 -6.18
C MET A 129 -10.73 5.47 -4.66
N ALA A 130 -9.50 5.22 -4.18
CA ALA A 130 -9.13 5.27 -2.78
C ALA A 130 -9.38 6.65 -2.15
N CYS A 131 -9.12 7.74 -2.88
CA CYS A 131 -9.43 9.10 -2.45
C CYS A 131 -10.91 9.36 -2.14
N SER A 132 -11.82 8.53 -2.66
CA SER A 132 -13.25 8.64 -2.35
C SER A 132 -13.63 8.02 -1.00
N ARG A 133 -12.75 7.20 -0.40
CA ARG A 133 -12.96 6.64 0.93
C ARG A 133 -12.67 7.65 2.02
N THR A 134 -11.56 8.36 1.91
CA THR A 134 -11.16 9.43 2.85
C THR A 134 -10.15 10.38 2.21
N LYS A 135 -10.10 11.62 2.71
CA LYS A 135 -9.12 12.66 2.36
C LYS A 135 -7.98 12.79 3.39
N SER A 136 -8.06 12.04 4.48
CA SER A 136 -7.11 12.12 5.60
C SER A 136 -5.96 11.13 5.48
N ILE A 137 -5.75 10.56 4.31
CA ILE A 137 -4.65 9.66 3.96
C ILE A 137 -3.88 10.27 2.80
N ASP A 138 -2.58 10.19 2.84
CA ASP A 138 -1.70 10.62 1.75
C ASP A 138 -1.70 9.55 0.64
N TRP A 139 -2.51 9.79 -0.38
CA TRP A 139 -2.65 8.87 -1.50
C TRP A 139 -1.63 9.15 -2.60
N LEU A 140 -0.82 8.16 -2.94
CA LEU A 140 0.27 8.28 -3.90
C LEU A 140 0.11 7.30 -5.06
N VAL A 141 0.35 7.78 -6.27
CA VAL A 141 0.62 6.88 -7.40
C VAL A 141 2.13 6.66 -7.43
N ALA A 142 2.58 5.45 -7.12
CA ALA A 142 4.00 5.09 -7.04
C ALA A 142 4.21 3.59 -7.29
N THR A 143 5.43 3.18 -7.60
CA THR A 143 5.80 1.77 -7.71
C THR A 143 6.41 1.26 -6.40
N ALA A 144 6.11 0.00 -6.04
CA ALA A 144 6.66 -0.63 -4.84
C ALA A 144 8.19 -0.80 -4.88
N SER A 145 8.80 -0.77 -6.06
CA SER A 145 10.25 -0.88 -6.25
C SER A 145 11.02 0.44 -6.10
N HIS A 146 10.31 1.56 -6.00
CA HIS A 146 10.91 2.89 -5.82
C HIS A 146 9.88 3.83 -5.21
N LEU A 147 9.72 3.73 -3.91
CA LEU A 147 8.73 4.49 -3.15
C LEU A 147 9.27 5.90 -2.82
N PRO A 148 8.48 6.95 -3.03
CA PRO A 148 8.87 8.32 -2.71
C PRO A 148 8.74 8.61 -1.20
N ILE A 149 9.31 7.73 -0.37
CA ILE A 149 9.29 7.78 1.09
C ILE A 149 10.73 7.76 1.60
N ALA A 150 11.03 8.59 2.58
CA ALA A 150 12.38 8.74 3.12
C ALA A 150 12.87 7.46 3.81
N ASP A 151 14.20 7.28 3.83
CA ASP A 151 14.86 6.18 4.49
C ASP A 151 14.57 6.18 6.00
N ASN A 152 14.42 5.00 6.59
CA ASN A 152 14.27 4.80 8.04
C ASN A 152 13.16 5.69 8.67
N SER A 153 12.07 5.93 7.94
CA SER A 153 11.03 6.87 8.35
C SER A 153 9.69 6.24 8.74
N THR A 154 9.45 4.98 8.38
CA THR A 154 8.16 4.31 8.53
C THR A 154 8.21 3.30 9.66
N ASP A 155 7.17 3.27 10.48
CA ASP A 155 7.03 2.33 11.60
C ASP A 155 6.46 0.99 11.17
N VAL A 156 5.47 1.05 10.28
CA VAL A 156 4.71 -0.10 9.80
C VAL A 156 4.57 -0.02 8.29
N MET A 157 4.92 -1.09 7.60
CA MET A 157 4.57 -1.27 6.20
C MET A 157 3.59 -2.42 6.07
N THR A 158 2.55 -2.25 5.25
CA THR A 158 1.59 -3.31 4.94
C THR A 158 1.62 -3.64 3.45
N ALA A 159 1.47 -4.92 3.13
CA ALA A 159 1.35 -5.45 1.78
C ALA A 159 0.19 -6.45 1.73
N MET A 160 -1.00 -5.96 1.35
CA MET A 160 -2.24 -6.74 1.33
C MET A 160 -2.45 -7.38 -0.03
N PHE A 161 -2.06 -8.65 -0.20
CA PHE A 161 -2.11 -9.35 -1.48
C PHE A 161 -1.33 -8.61 -2.59
N SER A 162 -0.27 -7.93 -2.23
CA SER A 162 0.56 -7.12 -3.11
C SER A 162 2.02 -7.53 -3.07
N LEU A 163 2.82 -6.93 -3.94
CA LEU A 163 4.23 -7.24 -4.08
C LEU A 163 5.04 -6.58 -2.95
N VAL A 164 5.87 -7.36 -2.29
CA VAL A 164 6.91 -6.87 -1.36
C VAL A 164 8.22 -6.75 -2.12
N CYS A 165 8.79 -5.54 -2.15
CA CYS A 165 10.13 -5.27 -2.65
C CYS A 165 11.06 -5.17 -1.44
N GLU A 166 11.76 -6.26 -1.12
CA GLU A 166 12.52 -6.42 0.13
C GLU A 166 13.52 -5.29 0.37
N GLU A 167 14.33 -4.95 -0.64
CA GLU A 167 15.33 -3.89 -0.54
C GLU A 167 14.71 -2.51 -0.25
N GLU A 168 13.62 -2.22 -0.92
CA GLU A 168 12.93 -0.93 -0.78
C GLU A 168 12.19 -0.84 0.56
N PHE A 169 11.57 -1.94 1.01
CA PHE A 169 10.93 -2.00 2.32
C PHE A 169 11.95 -1.86 3.45
N ALA A 170 13.12 -2.54 3.32
CA ALA A 170 14.21 -2.41 4.27
C ALA A 170 14.79 -1.00 4.33
N ARG A 171 14.86 -0.28 3.20
CA ARG A 171 15.32 1.12 3.13
C ARG A 171 14.40 2.06 3.94
N ILE A 172 13.09 1.90 3.76
CA ILE A 172 12.09 2.83 4.28
C ILE A 172 11.77 2.55 5.75
N LEU A 173 11.76 1.27 6.12
CA LEU A 173 11.39 0.86 7.48
C LEU A 173 12.47 1.30 8.48
N ARG A 174 12.06 1.91 9.58
CA ARG A 174 12.97 2.25 10.67
C ARG A 174 13.46 0.98 11.39
N LYS A 175 14.55 1.06 12.10
CA LYS A 175 15.01 -0.03 12.96
C LYS A 175 13.94 -0.38 14.01
N GLY A 176 13.56 -1.65 14.07
CA GLY A 176 12.48 -2.15 14.93
C GLY A 176 11.07 -1.88 14.41
N GLY A 177 10.94 -1.36 13.19
CA GLY A 177 9.67 -1.31 12.47
C GLY A 177 9.24 -2.68 11.95
N ILE A 178 7.99 -2.82 11.55
CA ILE A 178 7.40 -4.09 11.12
C ILE A 178 6.85 -4.04 9.69
N VAL A 179 6.89 -5.18 9.03
CA VAL A 179 6.15 -5.44 7.79
C VAL A 179 5.05 -6.43 8.08
N VAL A 180 3.81 -6.08 7.75
CA VAL A 180 2.66 -7.01 7.82
C VAL A 180 2.29 -7.39 6.40
N GLU A 181 2.58 -8.62 6.02
CA GLU A 181 2.30 -9.16 4.70
C GLU A 181 1.12 -10.13 4.76
N VAL A 182 0.17 -9.97 3.86
CA VAL A 182 -0.92 -10.93 3.64
C VAL A 182 -0.81 -11.49 2.24
N THR A 183 -0.67 -12.80 2.14
CA THR A 183 -0.56 -13.52 0.88
C THR A 183 -1.65 -14.57 0.73
N ALA A 184 -1.94 -14.96 -0.51
CA ALA A 184 -2.82 -16.10 -0.79
C ALA A 184 -2.14 -17.39 -0.33
N GLY A 185 -2.85 -18.19 0.48
CA GLY A 185 -2.40 -19.53 0.86
C GLY A 185 -2.36 -20.51 -0.32
N THR A 186 -1.70 -21.66 -0.13
CA THR A 186 -1.55 -22.69 -1.17
C THR A 186 -2.88 -23.19 -1.72
N ASN A 187 -3.90 -23.29 -0.88
CA ASN A 187 -5.23 -23.78 -1.22
C ASN A 187 -6.24 -22.64 -1.51
N HIS A 188 -5.75 -21.41 -1.68
CA HIS A 188 -6.63 -20.27 -1.94
C HIS A 188 -7.45 -20.47 -3.20
N LEU A 189 -8.80 -20.44 -3.04
CA LEU A 189 -9.79 -20.65 -4.10
C LEU A 189 -9.59 -21.96 -4.88
N ILE A 190 -9.10 -23.03 -4.22
CA ILE A 190 -8.77 -24.29 -4.90
C ILE A 190 -10.01 -24.92 -5.54
N GLU A 191 -11.16 -24.89 -4.86
CA GLU A 191 -12.42 -25.43 -5.37
C GLU A 191 -12.88 -24.66 -6.62
N LEU A 192 -12.79 -23.34 -6.58
CA LEU A 192 -13.15 -22.49 -7.72
C LEU A 192 -12.18 -22.72 -8.90
N LYS A 193 -10.89 -22.88 -8.63
CA LYS A 193 -9.90 -23.21 -9.66
C LYS A 193 -10.21 -24.54 -10.35
N HIS A 194 -10.62 -25.56 -9.61
CA HIS A 194 -11.03 -26.86 -10.18
C HIS A 194 -12.28 -26.78 -11.03
N ILE A 195 -13.16 -25.79 -10.81
CA ILE A 195 -14.34 -25.57 -11.66
C ILE A 195 -13.96 -24.86 -12.96
N ILE A 196 -13.00 -23.92 -12.88
CA ILE A 196 -12.66 -23.03 -14.02
C ILE A 196 -11.58 -23.63 -14.90
N TYR A 197 -10.61 -24.32 -14.32
CA TYR A 197 -9.43 -24.83 -15.01
C TYR A 197 -9.40 -26.37 -15.04
N ASN A 198 -9.03 -26.95 -16.18
CA ASN A 198 -8.88 -28.40 -16.32
C ASN A 198 -7.67 -28.93 -15.54
N ASP A 199 -6.58 -28.12 -15.46
CA ASP A 199 -5.37 -28.43 -14.71
C ASP A 199 -5.13 -27.36 -13.65
N VAL A 200 -5.09 -27.75 -12.38
CA VAL A 200 -4.81 -26.87 -11.26
C VAL A 200 -3.42 -27.20 -10.72
N PHE A 201 -2.49 -26.28 -10.91
CA PHE A 201 -1.15 -26.39 -10.32
C PHE A 201 -1.15 -25.83 -8.90
N GLU A 202 -0.85 -26.68 -7.93
CA GLU A 202 -0.63 -26.24 -6.55
C GLU A 202 0.64 -25.38 -6.48
N GLN A 203 0.49 -24.14 -6.07
CA GLN A 203 1.63 -23.25 -5.85
C GLN A 203 2.20 -23.50 -4.45
N HIS A 204 3.20 -24.36 -4.33
CA HIS A 204 3.86 -24.66 -3.04
C HIS A 204 4.92 -23.64 -2.62
N LYS A 205 5.04 -22.49 -3.29
CA LYS A 205 6.05 -21.49 -2.94
C LYS A 205 5.59 -20.67 -1.74
N ARG A 206 6.12 -21.03 -0.56
CA ARG A 206 6.16 -20.07 0.54
C ARG A 206 6.99 -18.86 0.10
N PRO A 207 6.60 -17.63 0.44
CA PRO A 207 7.47 -16.47 0.26
C PRO A 207 8.82 -16.76 0.93
N LYS A 208 9.94 -16.45 0.26
CA LYS A 208 11.26 -16.54 0.90
C LYS A 208 11.30 -15.55 2.06
N GLU A 209 12.01 -15.90 3.12
CA GLU A 209 12.27 -14.95 4.20
C GLU A 209 13.11 -13.79 3.66
N PRO A 210 12.65 -12.55 3.79
CA PRO A 210 13.42 -11.39 3.36
C PRO A 210 14.70 -11.26 4.17
N GLN A 211 15.81 -10.94 3.52
CA GLN A 211 17.07 -10.73 4.23
C GLN A 211 16.96 -9.55 5.20
N GLY A 212 17.38 -9.75 6.45
CA GLY A 212 17.37 -8.70 7.47
C GLY A 212 16.05 -8.57 8.24
N PHE A 213 15.04 -9.39 7.96
CA PHE A 213 13.80 -9.47 8.72
C PHE A 213 13.73 -10.75 9.52
N LEU A 214 13.16 -10.67 10.73
CA LEU A 214 12.71 -11.84 11.48
C LEU A 214 11.24 -12.06 11.13
N ARG A 215 10.88 -13.26 10.74
CA ARG A 215 9.51 -13.61 10.37
C ARG A 215 8.78 -14.23 11.54
N GLU A 216 7.56 -13.73 11.76
CA GLU A 216 6.57 -14.33 12.65
C GLU A 216 5.32 -14.67 11.84
N GLU A 217 4.82 -15.90 11.93
CA GLU A 217 3.54 -16.29 11.30
C GLU A 217 2.41 -16.04 12.30
N ILE A 218 1.59 -15.01 12.03
CA ILE A 218 0.52 -14.57 12.93
C ILE A 218 -0.73 -15.46 12.79
N GLY A 219 -0.99 -16.01 11.62
CA GLY A 219 -2.13 -16.91 11.41
C GLY A 219 -2.47 -17.20 9.96
N ARG A 220 -3.46 -18.08 9.78
CA ARG A 220 -4.04 -18.40 8.47
C ARG A 220 -5.54 -18.11 8.53
N ALA A 221 -6.01 -17.15 7.73
CA ALA A 221 -7.43 -16.93 7.55
C ALA A 221 -7.97 -17.87 6.46
N HIS A 222 -9.03 -18.62 6.80
CA HIS A 222 -9.82 -19.34 5.82
C HIS A 222 -10.96 -18.40 5.39
N VAL A 223 -11.02 -18.12 4.10
CA VAL A 223 -12.10 -17.34 3.46
C VAL A 223 -13.00 -18.32 2.73
#